data_44fcd7291238e1dbfe74ed81bcf64db4
#
_entry.id   44fcd7291238e1dbfe74ed81bcf64db4
#
_cell.length_a   1.000
_cell.length_b   1.000
_cell.length_c   1.000
_cell.angle_alpha   90.00
_cell.angle_beta   90.00
_cell.angle_gamma   90.00
#
_symmetry.space_group_name_H-M   'P 1'
#
loop_
_entity.id
_entity.type
_entity.pdbx_description
1 polymer ?
#
loop_
_entity_poly.entity_id
_entity_poly.type
_entity_poly.pdbx_seq_one_letter_code
_entity_poly.pdbx_strand_id
1 'polypeptide(L)'
;MSQSSITNSKGQLLTNDGVPLKESLRKSLRRSKIRSFLLILAPLLFVLILFVGPIGSLLSRSIDDNLINQVFPQTFAQYEEWEDKSALPSEEMFAAFINDIRNTHKLPDGKGKQLLGKSGTRMNYEYSGWRSLLKKTVKEATKIDKKSKEDIKPYLWEAPYKEKMIKKDKKWGKVETWQSLGAMKDPFTMGYYLNAVDLKYDANKNIIAEKE
;
A
#
# COMPACT_ATOMS: atom_id res chain seq x y z
N MET A 1 4.15 -54.00 -54.50
CA MET A 1 5.01 -52.86 -54.91
C MET A 1 5.88 -52.46 -53.72
N SER A 2 7.15 -52.85 -53.72
CA SER A 2 8.12 -52.55 -52.67
C SER A 2 8.51 -51.08 -52.78
N GLN A 3 8.17 -50.27 -51.78
CA GLN A 3 8.72 -48.91 -51.65
C GLN A 3 10.19 -49.04 -51.26
N SER A 4 11.09 -48.79 -52.20
CA SER A 4 12.50 -48.65 -51.91
C SER A 4 12.72 -47.42 -51.06
N SER A 5 13.04 -47.62 -49.78
CA SER A 5 13.46 -46.58 -48.89
C SER A 5 14.79 -46.00 -49.38
N ILE A 6 14.79 -44.72 -49.80
CA ILE A 6 15.99 -44.02 -50.24
C ILE A 6 16.78 -43.61 -48.97
N THR A 7 17.94 -44.21 -48.78
CA THR A 7 18.89 -43.93 -47.72
C THR A 7 20.10 -43.19 -48.29
N ASN A 8 20.60 -42.19 -47.51
CA ASN A 8 21.84 -41.50 -47.85
C ASN A 8 23.08 -42.39 -47.51
N SER A 9 24.27 -41.89 -47.84
CA SER A 9 25.56 -42.55 -47.56
C SER A 9 25.85 -42.78 -46.07
N LYS A 10 25.04 -42.19 -45.19
CA LYS A 10 25.09 -42.30 -43.69
C LYS A 10 23.99 -43.20 -43.12
N GLY A 11 23.28 -43.97 -43.98
CA GLY A 11 22.22 -44.89 -43.56
C GLY A 11 20.93 -44.16 -43.00
N GLN A 12 20.73 -42.89 -43.29
CA GLN A 12 19.56 -42.15 -42.85
C GLN A 12 18.46 -42.19 -43.91
N LEU A 13 17.22 -42.45 -43.48
CA LEU A 13 16.05 -42.40 -44.34
C LEU A 13 15.81 -40.98 -44.83
N LEU A 14 15.61 -40.84 -46.15
CA LEU A 14 15.31 -39.55 -46.79
C LEU A 14 13.82 -39.46 -47.15
N THR A 15 13.28 -38.25 -47.14
CA THR A 15 11.98 -37.92 -47.72
C THR A 15 12.10 -37.88 -49.25
N ASN A 16 10.97 -37.86 -49.98
CA ASN A 16 10.95 -37.73 -51.46
C ASN A 16 11.74 -36.50 -51.97
N ASP A 17 11.88 -35.46 -51.11
CA ASP A 17 12.59 -34.21 -51.40
C ASP A 17 14.08 -34.28 -51.02
N GLY A 18 14.63 -35.46 -50.69
CA GLY A 18 16.04 -35.66 -50.36
C GLY A 18 16.49 -35.15 -48.99
N VAL A 19 15.58 -34.70 -48.12
CA VAL A 19 15.87 -34.21 -46.75
C VAL A 19 15.82 -35.40 -45.78
N PRO A 20 16.72 -35.46 -44.78
CA PRO A 20 16.65 -36.52 -43.77
C PRO A 20 15.28 -36.52 -43.04
N LEU A 21 14.63 -37.70 -43.05
CA LEU A 21 13.28 -37.86 -42.47
C LEU A 21 13.18 -37.37 -41.05
N LYS A 22 14.22 -37.60 -40.25
CA LYS A 22 14.30 -37.14 -38.85
C LYS A 22 14.23 -35.61 -38.74
N GLU A 23 14.85 -34.90 -39.65
CA GLU A 23 14.90 -33.44 -39.67
C GLU A 23 13.58 -32.83 -40.14
N SER A 24 12.99 -33.41 -41.18
CA SER A 24 11.67 -33.06 -41.70
C SER A 24 10.58 -33.26 -40.62
N LEU A 25 10.56 -34.41 -39.95
CA LEU A 25 9.64 -34.71 -38.85
C LEU A 25 9.82 -33.74 -37.69
N ARG A 26 11.06 -33.43 -37.28
CA ARG A 26 11.34 -32.49 -36.22
C ARG A 26 10.82 -31.08 -36.56
N LYS A 27 11.02 -30.63 -37.79
CA LYS A 27 10.54 -29.33 -38.28
C LYS A 27 9.00 -29.27 -38.33
N SER A 28 8.37 -30.35 -38.81
CA SER A 28 6.90 -30.47 -38.85
C SER A 28 6.29 -30.47 -37.45
N LEU A 29 6.83 -31.29 -36.53
CA LEU A 29 6.39 -31.37 -35.15
C LEU A 29 6.55 -30.03 -34.43
N ARG A 30 7.68 -29.32 -34.67
CA ARG A 30 7.89 -27.99 -34.12
C ARG A 30 6.84 -26.97 -34.59
N ARG A 31 6.56 -26.99 -35.91
CA ARG A 31 5.50 -26.10 -36.48
C ARG A 31 4.12 -26.42 -35.92
N SER A 32 3.78 -27.71 -35.81
CA SER A 32 2.51 -28.13 -35.23
C SER A 32 2.39 -27.69 -33.78
N LYS A 33 3.43 -27.89 -32.94
CA LYS A 33 3.45 -27.46 -31.56
C LYS A 33 3.28 -25.93 -31.42
N ILE A 34 3.98 -25.14 -32.27
CA ILE A 34 3.86 -23.69 -32.26
C ILE A 34 2.43 -23.26 -32.65
N ARG A 35 1.82 -23.87 -33.67
CA ARG A 35 0.43 -23.56 -34.05
C ARG A 35 -0.56 -23.88 -32.93
N SER A 36 -0.42 -25.05 -32.30
CA SER A 36 -1.26 -25.42 -31.15
C SER A 36 -1.07 -24.47 -29.96
N PHE A 37 0.18 -24.09 -29.70
CA PHE A 37 0.48 -23.11 -28.66
C PHE A 37 -0.14 -21.74 -28.94
N LEU A 38 -0.05 -21.24 -30.18
CA LEU A 38 -0.67 -19.97 -30.58
C LEU A 38 -2.19 -19.98 -30.47
N LEU A 39 -2.84 -21.12 -30.74
CA LEU A 39 -4.29 -21.28 -30.56
C LEU A 39 -4.69 -21.17 -29.09
N ILE A 40 -3.88 -21.70 -28.17
CA ILE A 40 -4.14 -21.63 -26.72
C ILE A 40 -3.71 -20.30 -26.18
N LEU A 41 -2.70 -19.67 -26.77
CA LEU A 41 -2.14 -18.39 -26.27
C LEU A 41 -3.16 -17.26 -26.32
N ALA A 42 -4.00 -17.19 -27.34
CA ALA A 42 -4.98 -16.12 -27.48
C ALA A 42 -5.99 -16.08 -26.30
N PRO A 43 -6.71 -17.15 -25.95
CA PRO A 43 -7.57 -17.16 -24.76
C PRO A 43 -6.79 -17.03 -23.46
N LEU A 44 -5.57 -17.58 -23.38
CA LEU A 44 -4.72 -17.43 -22.21
C LEU A 44 -4.34 -15.96 -21.95
N LEU A 45 -3.89 -15.24 -23.00
CA LEU A 45 -3.59 -13.81 -22.90
C LEU A 45 -4.84 -12.98 -22.53
N PHE A 46 -5.99 -13.35 -23.08
CA PHE A 46 -7.24 -12.69 -22.71
C PHE A 46 -7.52 -12.81 -21.20
N VAL A 47 -7.40 -14.01 -20.64
CA VAL A 47 -7.55 -14.23 -19.18
C VAL A 47 -6.49 -13.48 -18.39
N LEU A 48 -5.22 -13.52 -18.82
CA LEU A 48 -4.13 -12.80 -18.16
C LEU A 48 -4.40 -11.28 -18.11
N ILE A 49 -4.79 -10.70 -19.24
CA ILE A 49 -5.04 -9.24 -19.29
C ILE A 49 -6.26 -8.85 -18.45
N LEU A 50 -7.36 -9.60 -18.55
CA LEU A 50 -8.60 -9.24 -17.88
C LEU A 50 -8.63 -9.54 -16.38
N PHE A 51 -7.90 -10.55 -15.92
CA PHE A 51 -7.92 -10.96 -14.52
C PHE A 51 -6.61 -10.66 -13.79
N VAL A 52 -5.48 -11.11 -14.32
CA VAL A 52 -4.20 -10.95 -13.62
C VAL A 52 -3.75 -9.48 -13.63
N GLY A 53 -4.00 -8.74 -14.71
CA GLY A 53 -3.67 -7.32 -14.80
C GLY A 53 -4.35 -6.48 -13.72
N PRO A 54 -5.70 -6.47 -13.60
CA PRO A 54 -6.41 -5.76 -12.55
C PRO A 54 -6.03 -6.22 -11.14
N ILE A 55 -5.90 -7.52 -10.92
CA ILE A 55 -5.49 -8.06 -9.62
C ILE A 55 -4.08 -7.57 -9.26
N GLY A 56 -3.14 -7.67 -10.18
CA GLY A 56 -1.77 -7.17 -9.98
C GLY A 56 -1.74 -5.66 -9.69
N SER A 57 -2.56 -4.86 -10.39
CA SER A 57 -2.70 -3.43 -10.12
C SER A 57 -3.27 -3.13 -8.74
N LEU A 58 -4.27 -3.88 -8.28
CA LEU A 58 -4.83 -3.73 -6.92
C LEU A 58 -3.81 -4.10 -5.86
N LEU A 59 -3.08 -5.20 -6.05
CA LEU A 59 -2.01 -5.61 -5.13
C LEU A 59 -0.89 -4.57 -5.07
N SER A 60 -0.46 -4.04 -6.21
CA SER A 60 0.56 -2.99 -6.27
C SER A 60 0.14 -1.73 -5.51
N ARG A 61 -1.12 -1.28 -5.67
CA ARG A 61 -1.67 -0.13 -4.94
C ARG A 61 -1.78 -0.36 -3.43
N SER A 62 -1.90 -1.61 -3.00
CA SER A 62 -1.93 -1.94 -1.56
C SER A 62 -0.55 -1.81 -0.91
N ILE A 63 0.51 -1.88 -1.70
CA ILE A 63 1.90 -1.71 -1.23
C ILE A 63 2.31 -0.24 -1.29
N ASP A 64 1.97 0.47 -2.38
CA ASP A 64 2.31 1.88 -2.59
C ASP A 64 1.11 2.75 -2.20
N ASP A 65 1.14 3.26 -0.98
CA ASP A 65 0.08 4.09 -0.40
C ASP A 65 0.65 5.38 0.22
N ASN A 66 0.64 6.43 -0.56
CA ASN A 66 1.11 7.76 -0.15
C ASN A 66 0.06 8.57 0.64
N LEU A 67 -1.05 7.96 1.05
CA LEU A 67 -2.17 8.65 1.69
C LEU A 67 -1.76 9.37 2.97
N ILE A 68 -0.94 8.74 3.82
CA ILE A 68 -0.55 9.30 5.12
C ILE A 68 0.33 10.55 4.93
N ASN A 69 1.27 10.51 3.97
CA ASN A 69 2.10 11.69 3.64
C ASN A 69 1.27 12.86 3.11
N GLN A 70 0.21 12.60 2.35
CA GLN A 70 -0.70 13.63 1.85
C GLN A 70 -1.50 14.30 2.98
N VAL A 71 -1.84 13.54 4.01
CA VAL A 71 -2.66 14.03 5.14
C VAL A 71 -1.83 14.70 6.20
N PHE A 72 -0.58 14.27 6.43
CA PHE A 72 0.28 14.73 7.53
C PHE A 72 1.62 15.36 7.09
N PRO A 73 1.65 16.28 6.10
CA PRO A 73 2.90 16.81 5.55
C PRO A 73 3.69 17.65 6.57
N GLN A 74 3.02 18.51 7.37
CA GLN A 74 3.69 19.34 8.37
C GLN A 74 4.21 18.48 9.53
N THR A 75 3.45 17.47 9.91
CA THR A 75 3.86 16.51 10.95
C THR A 75 5.14 15.79 10.56
N PHE A 76 5.24 15.34 9.31
CA PHE A 76 6.44 14.65 8.85
C PHE A 76 7.63 15.58 8.65
N ALA A 77 7.42 16.86 8.32
CA ALA A 77 8.49 17.85 8.34
C ALA A 77 9.07 18.01 9.75
N GLN A 78 8.19 18.17 10.76
CA GLN A 78 8.61 18.24 12.15
C GLN A 78 9.21 16.92 12.67
N TYR A 79 8.79 15.79 12.12
CA TYR A 79 9.37 14.48 12.47
C TYR A 79 10.85 14.36 12.07
N GLU A 80 11.26 14.98 10.96
CA GLU A 80 12.67 15.02 10.55
C GLU A 80 13.52 15.88 11.51
N GLU A 81 12.95 16.94 12.04
CA GLU A 81 13.61 17.84 12.99
C GLU A 81 13.66 17.27 14.42
N TRP A 82 12.89 16.22 14.70
CA TRP A 82 12.88 15.59 16.01
C TRP A 82 14.15 14.75 16.22
N GLU A 83 15.13 15.31 16.94
CA GLU A 83 16.44 14.70 17.14
C GLU A 83 16.41 13.50 18.07
N ASP A 84 15.88 13.68 19.28
CA ASP A 84 15.80 12.60 20.30
C ASP A 84 14.52 11.78 20.18
N LYS A 85 14.58 10.72 19.39
CA LYS A 85 13.48 9.79 19.17
C LYS A 85 13.15 8.92 20.39
N SER A 86 13.90 9.03 21.51
CA SER A 86 13.63 8.32 22.77
C SER A 86 12.79 9.15 23.75
N ALA A 87 12.70 10.46 23.54
CA ALA A 87 11.88 11.37 24.31
C ALA A 87 10.62 11.79 23.55
N LEU A 88 9.61 12.31 24.28
CA LEU A 88 8.41 12.85 23.63
C LEU A 88 8.78 14.05 22.75
N PRO A 89 8.16 14.18 21.57
CA PRO A 89 8.41 15.32 20.69
C PRO A 89 8.00 16.64 21.34
N SER A 90 8.50 17.72 20.73
CA SER A 90 8.21 19.08 21.13
C SER A 90 6.75 19.48 20.85
N GLU A 91 6.31 20.61 21.37
CA GLU A 91 4.96 21.17 21.15
C GLU A 91 4.68 21.42 19.65
N GLU A 92 5.73 21.77 18.89
CA GLU A 92 5.65 22.05 17.46
C GLU A 92 5.16 20.83 16.67
N MET A 93 5.60 19.63 17.06
CA MET A 93 5.13 18.37 16.44
C MET A 93 3.64 18.15 16.71
N PHE A 94 3.18 18.39 17.95
CA PHE A 94 1.76 18.28 18.28
C PHE A 94 0.93 19.34 17.54
N ALA A 95 1.46 20.56 17.41
CA ALA A 95 0.83 21.62 16.66
C ALA A 95 0.73 21.30 15.18
N ALA A 96 1.81 20.79 14.57
CA ALA A 96 1.82 20.35 13.18
C ALA A 96 0.77 19.27 12.93
N PHE A 97 0.65 18.28 13.81
CA PHE A 97 -0.33 17.21 13.70
C PHE A 97 -1.79 17.74 13.75
N ILE A 98 -2.08 18.65 14.66
CA ILE A 98 -3.40 19.28 14.74
C ILE A 98 -3.69 20.15 13.52
N ASN A 99 -2.70 20.90 13.03
CA ASN A 99 -2.83 21.74 11.83
C ASN A 99 -3.09 20.90 10.58
N ASP A 100 -2.39 19.79 10.41
CA ASP A 100 -2.61 18.85 9.30
C ASP A 100 -4.04 18.29 9.32
N ILE A 101 -4.52 17.87 10.49
CA ILE A 101 -5.91 17.43 10.67
C ILE A 101 -6.90 18.52 10.25
N ARG A 102 -6.69 19.76 10.69
CA ARG A 102 -7.59 20.89 10.39
C ARG A 102 -7.56 21.25 8.91
N ASN A 103 -6.37 21.31 8.32
CA ASN A 103 -6.20 21.63 6.90
C ASN A 103 -6.87 20.56 6.04
N THR A 104 -6.65 19.28 6.35
CA THR A 104 -7.33 18.20 5.66
C THR A 104 -8.84 18.25 5.86
N HIS A 105 -9.31 18.49 7.09
CA HIS A 105 -10.75 18.53 7.39
C HIS A 105 -11.48 19.64 6.63
N LYS A 106 -10.82 20.77 6.32
CA LYS A 106 -11.38 21.90 5.55
C LYS A 106 -11.58 21.62 4.07
N LEU A 107 -11.06 20.50 3.54
CA LEU A 107 -11.24 20.16 2.13
C LEU A 107 -12.74 20.06 1.78
N PRO A 108 -13.14 20.59 0.59
CA PRO A 108 -14.53 20.67 0.20
C PRO A 108 -15.19 19.30 0.00
N ASP A 109 -16.51 19.28 -0.15
CA ASP A 109 -17.33 18.12 -0.54
C ASP A 109 -17.19 16.90 0.40
N GLY A 110 -16.82 17.11 1.66
CA GLY A 110 -16.61 16.04 2.62
C GLY A 110 -15.35 15.18 2.36
N LYS A 111 -14.55 15.53 1.35
CA LYS A 111 -13.30 14.84 1.01
C LYS A 111 -12.35 14.77 2.20
N GLY A 112 -12.23 15.85 2.96
CA GLY A 112 -11.35 15.88 4.13
C GLY A 112 -11.71 14.84 5.20
N LYS A 113 -13.00 14.68 5.49
CA LYS A 113 -13.48 13.65 6.44
C LYS A 113 -13.19 12.24 5.92
N GLN A 114 -13.38 12.01 4.62
CA GLN A 114 -13.07 10.73 3.99
C GLN A 114 -11.59 10.41 4.05
N LEU A 115 -10.71 11.38 3.73
CA LEU A 115 -9.26 11.21 3.78
C LEU A 115 -8.79 10.89 5.20
N LEU A 116 -9.22 11.64 6.21
CA LEU A 116 -8.91 11.37 7.62
C LEU A 116 -9.41 10.00 8.07
N GLY A 117 -10.59 9.58 7.61
CA GLY A 117 -11.13 8.25 7.90
C GLY A 117 -10.33 7.12 7.25
N LYS A 118 -9.96 7.28 5.98
CA LYS A 118 -9.10 6.33 5.25
C LYS A 118 -7.71 6.25 5.88
N SER A 119 -7.11 7.40 6.25
CA SER A 119 -5.81 7.43 6.92
C SER A 119 -5.85 6.68 8.25
N GLY A 120 -6.88 6.89 9.07
CA GLY A 120 -7.02 6.14 10.32
C GLY A 120 -7.16 4.64 10.12
N THR A 121 -7.86 4.21 9.06
CA THR A 121 -7.97 2.79 8.71
C THR A 121 -6.62 2.25 8.25
N ARG A 122 -5.94 2.98 7.36
CA ARG A 122 -4.61 2.62 6.84
C ARG A 122 -3.58 2.48 7.98
N MET A 123 -3.54 3.47 8.87
CA MET A 123 -2.65 3.45 10.05
C MET A 123 -2.95 2.26 10.96
N ASN A 124 -4.21 1.88 11.11
CA ASN A 124 -4.63 0.77 11.96
C ASN A 124 -4.22 -0.60 11.41
N TYR A 125 -4.07 -0.75 10.09
CA TYR A 125 -3.55 -1.97 9.49
C TYR A 125 -2.06 -2.20 9.81
N GLU A 126 -1.29 -1.14 10.01
CA GLU A 126 0.11 -1.27 10.42
C GLU A 126 0.26 -1.36 11.94
N TYR A 127 -0.44 -0.46 12.66
CA TYR A 127 -0.33 -0.34 14.12
C TYR A 127 -1.71 -0.28 14.73
N SER A 128 -2.07 -1.30 15.46
CA SER A 128 -3.39 -1.47 16.07
C SER A 128 -3.76 -0.31 17.02
N GLY A 129 -5.00 0.17 16.90
CA GLY A 129 -5.55 1.23 17.74
C GLY A 129 -5.44 2.65 17.18
N TRP A 130 -4.72 2.86 16.07
CA TRP A 130 -4.58 4.17 15.44
C TRP A 130 -5.90 4.73 14.92
N ARG A 131 -6.78 3.89 14.38
CA ARG A 131 -8.10 4.33 13.89
C ARG A 131 -8.91 5.02 14.99
N SER A 132 -8.96 4.44 16.17
CA SER A 132 -9.70 5.02 17.31
C SER A 132 -9.03 6.26 17.86
N LEU A 133 -7.68 6.27 17.96
CA LEU A 133 -6.89 7.37 18.41
C LEU A 133 -7.06 8.59 17.50
N LEU A 134 -6.86 8.42 16.19
CA LEU A 134 -7.04 9.49 15.20
C LEU A 134 -8.48 10.02 15.20
N LYS A 135 -9.50 9.13 15.20
CA LYS A 135 -10.90 9.53 15.22
C LYS A 135 -11.25 10.41 16.41
N LYS A 136 -10.76 10.07 17.64
CA LYS A 136 -10.96 10.87 18.84
C LYS A 136 -10.28 12.23 18.70
N THR A 137 -9.04 12.26 18.20
CA THR A 137 -8.27 13.50 18.03
C THR A 137 -8.91 14.41 16.99
N VAL A 138 -9.30 13.88 15.83
CA VAL A 138 -10.01 14.64 14.79
C VAL A 138 -11.28 15.27 15.36
N LYS A 139 -12.08 14.52 16.12
CA LYS A 139 -13.31 15.03 16.73
C LYS A 139 -13.05 16.25 17.64
N GLU A 140 -11.99 16.24 18.43
CA GLU A 140 -11.66 17.35 19.32
C GLU A 140 -10.96 18.51 18.58
N ALA A 141 -10.00 18.19 17.70
CA ALA A 141 -9.24 19.17 16.93
C ALA A 141 -10.10 20.05 16.01
N THR A 142 -11.23 19.50 15.53
CA THR A 142 -12.13 20.18 14.58
C THR A 142 -13.38 20.76 15.24
N LYS A 143 -13.53 20.66 16.55
CA LYS A 143 -14.61 21.35 17.27
C LYS A 143 -14.44 22.85 17.22
N ILE A 144 -15.49 23.55 16.82
CA ILE A 144 -15.57 25.01 16.77
C ILE A 144 -16.39 25.55 17.97
N ASP A 145 -16.05 26.76 18.38
CA ASP A 145 -16.86 27.50 19.37
C ASP A 145 -18.12 28.04 18.68
N LYS A 146 -19.23 27.36 18.88
CA LYS A 146 -20.53 27.77 18.31
C LYS A 146 -21.08 29.03 18.93
N LYS A 147 -20.58 29.45 20.14
CA LYS A 147 -21.03 30.63 20.87
C LYS A 147 -20.24 31.87 20.48
N SER A 148 -19.11 31.75 19.80
CA SER A 148 -18.35 32.87 19.29
C SER A 148 -19.21 33.72 18.35
N LYS A 149 -19.10 35.05 18.47
CA LYS A 149 -19.74 36.00 17.57
C LYS A 149 -18.90 36.38 16.37
N GLU A 150 -17.70 35.75 16.23
CA GLU A 150 -16.81 35.99 15.12
C GLU A 150 -17.36 35.35 13.82
N ASP A 151 -17.10 36.00 12.69
CA ASP A 151 -17.48 35.49 11.37
C ASP A 151 -16.86 34.11 11.11
N ILE A 152 -15.59 33.95 11.50
CA ILE A 152 -14.88 32.67 11.44
C ILE A 152 -14.79 32.12 12.88
N LYS A 153 -15.62 31.13 13.18
CA LYS A 153 -15.67 30.55 14.53
C LYS A 153 -14.35 29.87 14.88
N PRO A 154 -13.71 30.23 16.02
CA PRO A 154 -12.46 29.62 16.43
C PRO A 154 -12.63 28.18 16.83
N TYR A 155 -11.54 27.43 16.76
CA TYR A 155 -11.50 26.07 17.28
C TYR A 155 -11.44 26.11 18.81
N LEU A 156 -12.12 25.15 19.46
CA LEU A 156 -12.08 25.01 20.92
C LEU A 156 -10.71 24.60 21.46
N TRP A 157 -9.94 23.90 20.66
CA TRP A 157 -8.56 23.56 20.99
C TRP A 157 -7.60 24.61 20.42
N GLU A 158 -6.92 25.31 21.32
CA GLU A 158 -5.84 26.23 21.04
C GLU A 158 -4.53 25.68 21.61
N ALA A 159 -3.39 26.20 21.17
CA ALA A 159 -2.10 25.87 21.79
C ALA A 159 -2.08 26.19 23.29
N PRO A 160 -1.32 25.46 24.10
CA PRO A 160 -0.52 24.32 23.76
C PRO A 160 -1.35 23.04 23.54
N TYR A 161 -0.98 22.23 22.54
CA TYR A 161 -1.74 21.03 22.17
C TYR A 161 -1.26 19.76 22.88
N LYS A 162 0.02 19.68 23.24
CA LYS A 162 0.65 18.50 23.86
C LYS A 162 -0.13 18.03 25.09
N GLU A 163 -0.34 18.91 26.05
CA GLU A 163 -1.08 18.58 27.27
C GLU A 163 -2.54 18.19 26.98
N LYS A 164 -3.21 18.90 26.08
CA LYS A 164 -4.61 18.65 25.69
C LYS A 164 -4.77 17.29 25.01
N MET A 165 -3.85 16.93 24.12
CA MET A 165 -3.85 15.65 23.45
C MET A 165 -3.58 14.51 24.43
N ILE A 166 -2.59 14.64 25.30
CA ILE A 166 -2.25 13.62 26.32
C ILE A 166 -3.41 13.44 27.30
N LYS A 167 -4.03 14.55 27.75
CA LYS A 167 -5.23 14.50 28.62
C LYS A 167 -6.40 13.80 27.93
N LYS A 168 -6.55 13.97 26.63
CA LYS A 168 -7.64 13.35 25.86
C LYS A 168 -7.43 11.86 25.64
N ASP A 169 -6.21 11.44 25.33
CA ASP A 169 -5.84 10.03 25.22
C ASP A 169 -4.36 9.87 25.60
N LYS A 170 -4.11 9.07 26.66
CA LYS A 170 -2.77 8.84 27.21
C LYS A 170 -1.78 8.27 26.21
N LYS A 171 -2.27 7.69 25.10
CA LYS A 171 -1.39 7.18 24.02
C LYS A 171 -0.53 8.30 23.41
N TRP A 172 -1.01 9.54 23.37
CA TRP A 172 -0.23 10.67 22.88
C TRP A 172 0.97 11.03 23.77
N GLY A 173 0.98 10.60 25.03
CA GLY A 173 2.12 10.70 25.94
C GLY A 173 3.13 9.55 25.82
N LYS A 174 2.97 8.65 24.84
CA LYS A 174 3.88 7.56 24.59
C LYS A 174 4.75 7.85 23.38
N VAL A 175 6.06 7.66 23.53
CA VAL A 175 7.04 7.85 22.45
C VAL A 175 6.78 6.91 21.29
N GLU A 176 6.38 5.66 21.58
CA GLU A 176 6.09 4.64 20.58
C GLU A 176 4.96 5.05 19.62
N THR A 177 4.01 5.88 20.09
CA THR A 177 2.95 6.42 19.22
C THR A 177 3.53 7.30 18.12
N TRP A 178 4.48 8.16 18.46
CA TRP A 178 5.14 9.05 17.52
C TRP A 178 6.13 8.32 16.62
N GLN A 179 6.86 7.35 17.18
CA GLN A 179 7.74 6.47 16.42
C GLN A 179 6.95 5.67 15.37
N SER A 180 5.80 5.09 15.75
CA SER A 180 4.93 4.38 14.81
C SER A 180 4.37 5.30 13.72
N LEU A 181 4.07 6.57 14.05
CA LEU A 181 3.65 7.55 13.05
C LEU A 181 4.76 7.81 12.02
N GLY A 182 5.99 8.01 12.48
CA GLY A 182 7.15 8.19 11.61
C GLY A 182 7.45 6.96 10.76
N ALA A 183 7.26 5.77 11.30
CA ALA A 183 7.44 4.53 10.54
C ALA A 183 6.43 4.40 9.37
N MET A 184 5.25 5.01 9.50
CA MET A 184 4.21 5.05 8.45
C MET A 184 4.44 6.13 7.40
N LYS A 185 5.50 6.95 7.51
CA LYS A 185 5.91 7.91 6.48
C LYS A 185 6.29 7.21 5.17
N ASP A 186 6.85 6.01 5.26
CA ASP A 186 7.21 5.23 4.09
C ASP A 186 5.94 4.88 3.28
N PRO A 187 5.86 5.29 2.00
CA PRO A 187 4.72 4.94 1.16
C PRO A 187 4.63 3.44 0.90
N PHE A 188 5.74 2.71 1.00
CA PHE A 188 5.77 1.26 0.80
C PHE A 188 5.41 0.53 2.11
N THR A 189 4.34 -0.24 2.05
CA THR A 189 3.85 -0.95 3.22
C THR A 189 3.39 -2.36 2.88
N MET A 190 3.64 -3.28 3.81
CA MET A 190 3.07 -4.63 3.80
C MET A 190 1.94 -4.78 4.83
N GLY A 191 1.51 -3.69 5.48
CA GLY A 191 0.54 -3.72 6.58
C GLY A 191 -0.76 -4.43 6.22
N TYR A 192 -1.29 -4.24 5.00
CA TYR A 192 -2.51 -4.93 4.55
C TYR A 192 -2.32 -6.46 4.45
N TYR A 193 -1.16 -6.89 3.95
CA TYR A 193 -0.84 -8.32 3.80
C TYR A 193 -0.57 -8.98 5.14
N LEU A 194 0.16 -8.29 6.02
CA LEU A 194 0.42 -8.77 7.37
C LEU A 194 -0.89 -8.94 8.15
N ASN A 195 -1.76 -7.94 8.10
CA ASN A 195 -3.07 -8.03 8.76
C ASN A 195 -3.94 -9.17 8.21
N ALA A 196 -3.84 -9.48 6.91
CA ALA A 196 -4.59 -10.59 6.31
C ALA A 196 -4.15 -11.98 6.83
N VAL A 197 -3.00 -12.08 7.49
CA VAL A 197 -2.45 -13.31 8.09
C VAL A 197 -2.24 -13.17 9.60
N ASP A 198 -2.99 -12.27 10.24
CA ASP A 198 -2.95 -11.99 11.68
C ASP A 198 -1.57 -11.58 12.21
N LEU A 199 -0.81 -10.89 11.37
CA LEU A 199 0.47 -10.29 11.70
C LEU A 199 0.38 -8.76 11.67
N LYS A 200 1.27 -8.10 12.40
CA LYS A 200 1.40 -6.63 12.41
C LYS A 200 2.83 -6.19 12.69
N TYR A 201 3.10 -4.90 12.54
CA TYR A 201 4.35 -4.30 12.97
C TYR A 201 4.29 -3.89 14.44
N ASP A 202 5.41 -4.05 15.15
CA ASP A 202 5.68 -3.34 16.39
C ASP A 202 6.23 -1.93 16.11
N ALA A 203 6.50 -1.13 17.17
CA ALA A 203 7.04 0.22 17.03
C ALA A 203 8.41 0.27 16.30
N ASN A 204 9.13 -0.83 16.26
CA ASN A 204 10.46 -0.97 15.65
C ASN A 204 10.41 -1.58 14.23
N LYS A 205 9.23 -1.69 13.62
CA LYS A 205 8.98 -2.37 12.34
C LYS A 205 9.28 -3.89 12.36
N ASN A 206 9.36 -4.55 13.51
CA ASN A 206 9.44 -6.00 13.54
C ASN A 206 8.05 -6.60 13.34
N ILE A 207 7.99 -7.74 12.64
CA ILE A 207 6.74 -8.45 12.41
C ILE A 207 6.43 -9.29 13.65
N ILE A 208 5.28 -9.07 14.24
CA ILE A 208 4.77 -9.79 15.41
C ILE A 208 3.37 -10.33 15.15
N ALA A 209 3.00 -11.41 15.85
CA ALA A 209 1.62 -11.90 15.81
C ALA A 209 0.67 -10.89 16.46
N GLU A 210 -0.51 -10.68 15.86
CA GLU A 210 -1.57 -9.93 16.51
C GLU A 210 -2.09 -10.78 17.69
N LYS A 211 -1.87 -10.28 18.91
CA LYS A 211 -2.45 -10.93 20.09
C LYS A 211 -3.94 -10.65 20.09
N GLU A 212 -4.73 -11.72 20.20
CA GLU A 212 -6.16 -11.65 20.48
C GLU A 212 -6.51 -10.81 21.71
#